data_40ebed2b5957035ff9bc598a7db1c1de
#
_entry.id   40ebed2b5957035ff9bc598a7db1c1de
#
_cell.length_a   1.000
_cell.length_b   1.000
_cell.length_c   1.000
_cell.angle_alpha   90.00
_cell.angle_beta   90.00
_cell.angle_gamma   90.00
#
_symmetry.space_group_name_H-M   'P 1'
#
loop_
_entity.id
_entity.type
_entity.pdbx_description
1 polymer ?
#
loop_
_entity_poly.entity_id
_entity_poly.type
_entity_poly.pdbx_seq_one_letter_code
_entity_poly.pdbx_strand_id
1 'polypeptide(L)'
;MMRIGMVCYPTFGGSGVVATELGKALAAAGHEIHFITYDMPARLGSFRANIFYHEVNVTDYPLFDYPPYELVLTSKVVEVARNRHLDLVHVHYAIPHASAAIMARTILAAEGIRLPVVTTLHGTDITLLGRDPAFEPVISYAINASDAVTAVSQSLRSDTFKLFGVNREIRVVPNFFHPDHMAGEPDVEFRASIAPHGEPILTHISNFRPVKRVCDAVRVFAEVRRVRPAKLLLVGDGPERPAAEHLARTLGVSEDVICLGKVKNPVEALKVSDLFILPSESESFGLAALEAMAAGVPVLATHAGGLPEVIRHGVSGLLSEVGDVAGMAAHALRLLEPKQLAKFRVQARERADDFRIDRVLPSYLDAYAEALGTH
;
A
#
# COMPACT_ATOMS: atom_id res chain seq x y z
N MET A 1 -26.34 8.24 -3.79
CA MET A 1 -25.21 9.20 -3.66
C MET A 1 -24.93 9.39 -2.18
N MET A 2 -23.69 9.23 -1.73
CA MET A 2 -23.25 9.42 -0.34
C MET A 2 -22.22 10.54 -0.28
N ARG A 3 -22.15 11.25 0.84
CA ARG A 3 -21.09 12.22 1.20
C ARG A 3 -20.15 11.54 2.19
N ILE A 4 -18.94 11.28 1.76
CA ILE A 4 -17.98 10.41 2.47
C ILE A 4 -16.78 11.24 2.91
N GLY A 5 -16.52 11.32 4.22
CA GLY A 5 -15.25 11.81 4.75
C GLY A 5 -14.18 10.73 4.59
N MET A 6 -13.05 11.06 3.96
CA MET A 6 -11.91 10.15 3.76
C MET A 6 -10.70 10.63 4.55
N VAL A 7 -10.30 9.91 5.60
CA VAL A 7 -9.15 10.25 6.45
C VAL A 7 -8.01 9.29 6.18
N CYS A 8 -6.86 9.81 5.78
CA CYS A 8 -5.68 9.01 5.46
C CYS A 8 -4.38 9.82 5.64
N TYR A 9 -3.25 9.14 5.59
CA TYR A 9 -1.96 9.81 5.41
C TYR A 9 -1.79 10.22 3.95
N PRO A 10 -1.42 11.47 3.63
CA PRO A 10 -1.26 11.98 2.27
C PRO A 10 0.07 11.54 1.62
N THR A 11 0.53 10.33 1.92
CA THR A 11 1.85 9.83 1.52
C THR A 11 1.83 9.13 0.17
N PHE A 12 3.00 9.09 -0.50
CA PHE A 12 3.22 8.25 -1.70
C PHE A 12 3.26 6.75 -1.39
N GLY A 13 3.17 6.34 -0.13
CA GLY A 13 3.18 4.94 0.31
C GLY A 13 1.81 4.28 0.27
N GLY A 14 1.80 2.94 0.33
CA GLY A 14 0.67 2.06 0.09
C GLY A 14 -0.71 2.51 0.55
N SER A 15 -0.91 2.81 1.84
CA SER A 15 -2.23 3.19 2.38
C SER A 15 -2.75 4.52 1.86
N GLY A 16 -1.87 5.54 1.71
CA GLY A 16 -2.25 6.84 1.16
C GLY A 16 -2.69 6.74 -0.30
N VAL A 17 -1.98 5.92 -1.08
CA VAL A 17 -2.35 5.62 -2.46
C VAL A 17 -3.70 4.92 -2.52
N VAL A 18 -3.90 3.87 -1.72
CA VAL A 18 -5.18 3.12 -1.68
C VAL A 18 -6.34 4.03 -1.32
N ALA A 19 -6.21 4.85 -0.27
CA ALA A 19 -7.25 5.79 0.14
C ALA A 19 -7.60 6.80 -0.96
N THR A 20 -6.57 7.35 -1.62
CA THR A 20 -6.76 8.34 -2.68
C THR A 20 -7.44 7.72 -3.91
N GLU A 21 -6.98 6.56 -4.36
CA GLU A 21 -7.57 5.89 -5.52
C GLU A 21 -8.99 5.37 -5.23
N LEU A 22 -9.26 4.91 -3.99
CA LEU A 22 -10.61 4.57 -3.57
C LEU A 22 -11.54 5.79 -3.62
N GLY A 23 -11.11 6.92 -3.06
CA GLY A 23 -11.89 8.16 -3.11
C GLY A 23 -12.18 8.62 -4.54
N LYS A 24 -11.20 8.52 -5.45
CA LYS A 24 -11.39 8.82 -6.88
C LYS A 24 -12.40 7.87 -7.55
N ALA A 25 -12.35 6.57 -7.23
CA ALA A 25 -13.27 5.58 -7.77
C ALA A 25 -14.70 5.78 -7.24
N LEU A 26 -14.87 6.09 -5.96
CA LEU A 26 -16.15 6.44 -5.36
C LEU A 26 -16.72 7.72 -5.97
N ALA A 27 -15.89 8.73 -6.20
CA ALA A 27 -16.31 9.96 -6.88
C ALA A 27 -16.75 9.68 -8.33
N ALA A 28 -16.05 8.82 -9.06
CA ALA A 28 -16.44 8.38 -10.39
C ALA A 28 -17.78 7.60 -10.39
N ALA A 29 -18.07 6.90 -9.29
CA ALA A 29 -19.36 6.23 -9.06
C ALA A 29 -20.49 7.18 -8.59
N GLY A 30 -20.25 8.49 -8.54
CA GLY A 30 -21.26 9.51 -8.24
C GLY A 30 -21.39 9.88 -6.75
N HIS A 31 -20.43 9.49 -5.92
CA HIS A 31 -20.38 9.91 -4.52
C HIS A 31 -19.62 11.23 -4.36
N GLU A 32 -19.88 11.98 -3.27
CA GLU A 32 -19.14 13.19 -2.90
C GLU A 32 -18.08 12.81 -1.86
N ILE A 33 -16.82 13.18 -2.11
CA ILE A 33 -15.67 12.76 -1.31
C ILE A 33 -14.98 13.95 -0.69
N HIS A 34 -14.81 13.91 0.63
CA HIS A 34 -14.14 14.93 1.44
C HIS A 34 -12.86 14.36 2.04
N PHE A 35 -11.71 14.59 1.39
CA PHE A 35 -10.41 14.23 1.98
C PHE A 35 -10.08 15.15 3.15
N ILE A 36 -9.82 14.57 4.32
CA ILE A 36 -9.47 15.27 5.56
C ILE A 36 -8.09 14.82 5.97
N THR A 37 -7.06 15.59 5.63
CA THR A 37 -5.64 15.23 5.78
C THR A 37 -4.79 16.47 6.05
N TYR A 38 -3.55 16.31 6.54
CA TYR A 38 -2.65 17.42 6.83
C TYR A 38 -1.88 17.95 5.59
N ASP A 39 -1.97 17.29 4.46
CA ASP A 39 -1.42 17.72 3.18
C ASP A 39 -2.24 17.09 2.06
N MET A 40 -2.12 17.61 0.85
CA MET A 40 -2.87 17.10 -0.29
C MET A 40 -2.43 15.66 -0.63
N PRO A 41 -3.37 14.72 -0.77
CA PRO A 41 -3.03 13.35 -1.12
C PRO A 41 -2.24 13.24 -2.41
N ALA A 42 -1.13 12.49 -2.37
CA ALA A 42 -0.10 12.49 -3.39
C ALA A 42 -0.56 12.12 -4.83
N ARG A 43 -1.64 11.34 -4.95
CA ARG A 43 -2.22 10.92 -6.25
C ARG A 43 -3.59 11.56 -6.54
N LEU A 44 -3.97 12.60 -5.80
CA LEU A 44 -5.30 13.22 -6.00
C LEU A 44 -5.44 13.83 -7.41
N GLY A 45 -4.37 14.39 -7.95
CA GLY A 45 -4.33 14.88 -9.33
C GLY A 45 -5.16 16.16 -9.55
N SER A 46 -5.79 16.26 -10.72
CA SER A 46 -6.56 17.42 -11.11
C SER A 46 -7.91 17.51 -10.38
N PHE A 47 -8.43 18.72 -10.30
CA PHE A 47 -9.72 19.07 -9.71
C PHE A 47 -10.89 18.23 -10.30
N ARG A 48 -11.77 17.75 -9.42
CA ARG A 48 -13.05 17.13 -9.76
C ARG A 48 -14.17 17.80 -8.97
N ALA A 49 -15.33 17.99 -9.57
CA ALA A 49 -16.43 18.76 -8.97
C ALA A 49 -17.00 18.13 -7.67
N ASN A 50 -16.82 16.82 -7.48
CA ASN A 50 -17.32 16.08 -6.31
C ASN A 50 -16.20 15.56 -5.40
N ILE A 51 -14.99 16.12 -5.49
CA ILE A 51 -13.89 15.83 -4.58
C ILE A 51 -13.44 17.13 -3.92
N PHE A 52 -13.44 17.14 -2.59
CA PHE A 52 -13.07 18.26 -1.75
C PHE A 52 -11.89 17.91 -0.87
N TYR A 53 -11.06 18.89 -0.58
CA TYR A 53 -9.92 18.75 0.32
C TYR A 53 -10.10 19.68 1.53
N HIS A 54 -9.86 19.13 2.71
CA HIS A 54 -9.94 19.83 3.99
C HIS A 54 -8.62 19.63 4.74
N GLU A 55 -7.86 20.67 4.85
CA GLU A 55 -6.55 20.63 5.50
C GLU A 55 -6.66 20.58 7.03
N VAL A 56 -5.90 19.67 7.62
CA VAL A 56 -5.73 19.53 9.07
C VAL A 56 -4.48 20.29 9.48
N ASN A 57 -4.64 21.55 9.86
CA ASN A 57 -3.53 22.40 10.26
C ASN A 57 -3.23 22.22 11.74
N VAL A 58 -2.10 21.61 12.05
CA VAL A 58 -1.63 21.47 13.44
C VAL A 58 -0.84 22.72 13.83
N THR A 59 -1.35 23.45 14.82
CA THR A 59 -0.66 24.63 15.35
C THR A 59 0.50 24.17 16.22
N ASP A 60 1.67 24.73 15.96
CA ASP A 60 2.82 24.57 16.85
C ASP A 60 2.63 25.42 18.11
N TYR A 61 2.61 24.76 19.27
CA TYR A 61 2.43 25.43 20.56
C TYR A 61 3.57 25.04 21.49
N PRO A 62 4.33 26.00 22.04
CA PRO A 62 5.58 25.74 22.76
C PRO A 62 5.50 24.80 23.98
N LEU A 63 4.30 24.61 24.56
CA LEU A 63 4.10 23.71 25.69
C LEU A 63 3.76 22.25 25.26
N PHE A 64 3.61 21.99 23.96
CA PHE A 64 3.43 20.62 23.49
C PHE A 64 4.78 20.06 23.04
N ASP A 65 5.25 19.02 23.68
CA ASP A 65 6.43 18.25 23.25
C ASP A 65 6.21 17.62 21.86
N TYR A 66 4.94 17.32 21.53
CA TYR A 66 4.51 16.76 20.25
C TYR A 66 3.27 17.48 19.73
N PRO A 67 3.20 17.75 18.41
CA PRO A 67 2.01 18.32 17.81
C PRO A 67 0.77 17.45 18.07
N PRO A 68 -0.34 18.00 18.60
CA PRO A 68 -1.54 17.22 18.97
C PRO A 68 -2.40 16.88 17.74
N TYR A 69 -1.82 16.18 16.76
CA TYR A 69 -2.44 15.89 15.47
C TYR A 69 -3.82 15.24 15.60
N GLU A 70 -3.95 14.25 16.50
CA GLU A 70 -5.20 13.49 16.67
C GLU A 70 -6.35 14.40 17.15
N LEU A 71 -6.08 15.32 18.06
CA LEU A 71 -7.09 16.27 18.56
C LEU A 71 -7.53 17.27 17.48
N VAL A 72 -6.56 17.76 16.69
CA VAL A 72 -6.87 18.68 15.59
C VAL A 72 -7.62 17.97 14.47
N LEU A 73 -7.25 16.72 14.17
CA LEU A 73 -7.99 15.87 13.23
C LEU A 73 -9.43 15.63 13.70
N THR A 74 -9.62 15.29 14.98
CA THR A 74 -10.96 15.15 15.59
C THR A 74 -11.81 16.40 15.34
N SER A 75 -11.27 17.58 15.64
CA SER A 75 -11.98 18.86 15.46
C SER A 75 -12.31 19.12 13.99
N LYS A 76 -11.38 18.80 13.07
CA LYS A 76 -11.61 18.96 11.64
C LYS A 76 -12.67 18.00 11.12
N VAL A 77 -12.70 16.75 11.57
CA VAL A 77 -13.75 15.78 11.22
C VAL A 77 -15.12 16.30 11.69
N VAL A 78 -15.22 16.82 12.92
CA VAL A 78 -16.46 17.43 13.45
C VAL A 78 -16.90 18.60 12.57
N GLU A 79 -16.00 19.53 12.26
CA GLU A 79 -16.28 20.69 11.39
C GLU A 79 -16.83 20.27 10.03
N VAL A 80 -16.11 19.35 9.35
CA VAL A 80 -16.50 18.91 8.00
C VAL A 80 -17.82 18.13 8.04
N ALA A 81 -18.01 17.26 9.01
CA ALA A 81 -19.24 16.48 9.15
C ALA A 81 -20.48 17.38 9.33
N ARG A 82 -20.38 18.43 10.16
CA ARG A 82 -21.45 19.42 10.32
C ARG A 82 -21.73 20.20 9.05
N ASN A 83 -20.66 20.79 8.47
CA ASN A 83 -20.82 21.77 7.38
C ASN A 83 -21.15 21.10 6.04
N ARG A 84 -20.76 19.84 5.85
CA ARG A 84 -20.96 19.09 4.62
C ARG A 84 -21.99 17.97 4.75
N HIS A 85 -22.53 17.76 5.95
CA HIS A 85 -23.54 16.73 6.24
C HIS A 85 -23.07 15.35 5.77
N LEU A 86 -21.88 14.91 6.25
CA LEU A 86 -21.32 13.62 5.89
C LEU A 86 -22.25 12.48 6.30
N ASP A 87 -22.45 11.52 5.41
CA ASP A 87 -23.23 10.31 5.68
C ASP A 87 -22.41 9.29 6.51
N LEU A 88 -21.10 9.25 6.27
CA LEU A 88 -20.12 8.44 7.01
C LEU A 88 -18.71 9.03 6.91
N VAL A 89 -17.81 8.57 7.77
CA VAL A 89 -16.38 8.78 7.65
C VAL A 89 -15.66 7.45 7.48
N HIS A 90 -14.82 7.34 6.45
CA HIS A 90 -13.94 6.21 6.23
C HIS A 90 -12.51 6.60 6.58
N VAL A 91 -11.92 5.90 7.53
CA VAL A 91 -10.57 6.17 8.02
C VAL A 91 -9.64 5.00 7.71
N HIS A 92 -8.42 5.33 7.35
CA HIS A 92 -7.35 4.38 7.10
C HIS A 92 -6.40 4.37 8.29
N TYR A 93 -6.27 3.22 8.97
CA TYR A 93 -5.60 2.93 10.24
C TYR A 93 -6.49 3.06 11.50
N ALA A 94 -6.30 2.11 12.42
CA ALA A 94 -6.94 2.12 13.75
C ALA A 94 -6.49 3.34 14.58
N ILE A 95 -5.21 3.65 14.54
CA ILE A 95 -4.61 4.84 15.15
C ILE A 95 -3.75 5.61 14.14
N PRO A 96 -3.75 6.94 14.18
CA PRO A 96 -4.57 7.82 15.02
C PRO A 96 -5.95 8.13 14.38
N HIS A 97 -6.26 7.56 13.22
CA HIS A 97 -7.39 8.02 12.41
C HIS A 97 -8.74 7.53 12.94
N ALA A 98 -8.87 6.22 13.28
CA ALA A 98 -10.15 5.74 13.82
C ALA A 98 -10.40 6.26 15.23
N SER A 99 -9.38 6.36 16.09
CA SER A 99 -9.53 6.95 17.43
C SER A 99 -10.02 8.40 17.35
N ALA A 100 -9.46 9.22 16.45
CA ALA A 100 -9.91 10.58 16.20
C ALA A 100 -11.36 10.64 15.67
N ALA A 101 -11.72 9.78 14.72
CA ALA A 101 -13.06 9.73 14.15
C ALA A 101 -14.13 9.28 15.17
N ILE A 102 -13.79 8.34 16.05
CA ILE A 102 -14.68 7.89 17.14
C ILE A 102 -14.91 9.01 18.15
N MET A 103 -13.86 9.75 18.50
CA MET A 103 -14.00 10.94 19.35
C MET A 103 -14.88 11.99 18.67
N ALA A 104 -14.68 12.26 17.37
CA ALA A 104 -15.51 13.18 16.58
C ALA A 104 -16.97 12.73 16.56
N ARG A 105 -17.24 11.44 16.35
CA ARG A 105 -18.59 10.85 16.43
C ARG A 105 -19.25 11.08 17.80
N THR A 106 -18.49 10.95 18.88
CA THR A 106 -18.98 11.17 20.24
C THR A 106 -19.39 12.62 20.45
N ILE A 107 -18.59 13.57 19.96
CA ILE A 107 -18.91 15.02 20.00
C ILE A 107 -20.19 15.30 19.20
N LEU A 108 -20.29 14.80 17.99
CA LEU A 108 -21.44 14.99 17.09
C LEU A 108 -22.73 14.35 17.65
N ALA A 109 -22.60 13.19 18.29
CA ALA A 109 -23.75 12.52 18.93
C ALA A 109 -24.37 13.36 20.04
N ALA A 110 -23.60 14.15 20.79
CA ALA A 110 -24.12 15.10 21.79
C ALA A 110 -24.96 16.22 21.16
N GLU A 111 -24.83 16.43 19.85
CA GLU A 111 -25.60 17.41 19.05
C GLU A 111 -26.73 16.73 18.24
N GLY A 112 -26.94 15.44 18.43
CA GLY A 112 -27.94 14.67 17.68
C GLY A 112 -27.53 14.29 16.25
N ILE A 113 -26.25 14.47 15.90
CA ILE A 113 -25.69 14.14 14.57
C ILE A 113 -25.09 12.74 14.62
N ARG A 114 -25.58 11.82 13.76
CA ARG A 114 -25.03 10.49 13.58
C ARG A 114 -23.89 10.54 12.55
N LEU A 115 -22.75 9.98 12.88
CA LEU A 115 -21.60 9.83 11.97
C LEU A 115 -21.04 8.40 12.07
N PRO A 116 -21.45 7.46 11.21
CA PRO A 116 -20.85 6.13 11.15
C PRO A 116 -19.38 6.18 10.78
N VAL A 117 -18.58 5.29 11.40
CA VAL A 117 -17.13 5.19 11.20
C VAL A 117 -16.79 3.84 10.56
N VAL A 118 -16.20 3.88 9.37
CA VAL A 118 -15.61 2.71 8.70
C VAL A 118 -14.10 2.78 8.84
N THR A 119 -13.47 1.68 9.24
CA THR A 119 -12.02 1.62 9.45
C THR A 119 -11.38 0.56 8.56
N THR A 120 -10.37 0.96 7.75
CA THR A 120 -9.53 0.03 7.01
C THR A 120 -8.16 -0.12 7.68
N LEU A 121 -7.81 -1.35 8.05
CA LEU A 121 -6.52 -1.73 8.62
C LEU A 121 -5.52 -2.00 7.50
N HIS A 122 -4.31 -1.40 7.60
CA HIS A 122 -3.26 -1.51 6.58
C HIS A 122 -2.01 -2.27 7.02
N GLY A 123 -1.86 -2.53 8.32
CA GLY A 123 -0.81 -3.36 8.88
C GLY A 123 0.20 -2.63 9.75
N THR A 124 0.63 -1.41 9.41
CA THR A 124 1.57 -0.66 10.26
C THR A 124 0.99 -0.42 11.66
N ASP A 125 -0.29 -0.11 11.74
CA ASP A 125 -1.05 0.04 12.98
C ASP A 125 -1.17 -1.26 13.79
N ILE A 126 -1.15 -2.40 13.14
CA ILE A 126 -1.36 -3.71 13.76
C ILE A 126 -0.02 -4.40 14.08
N THR A 127 0.83 -4.59 13.06
CA THR A 127 2.01 -5.44 13.16
C THR A 127 3.28 -4.69 13.56
N LEU A 128 3.29 -3.36 13.48
CA LEU A 128 4.43 -2.53 13.85
C LEU A 128 4.13 -1.73 15.12
N LEU A 129 3.21 -0.77 15.08
CA LEU A 129 2.84 0.03 16.26
C LEU A 129 2.11 -0.80 17.31
N GLY A 130 1.25 -1.71 16.90
CA GLY A 130 0.51 -2.58 17.80
C GLY A 130 1.34 -3.60 18.60
N ARG A 131 2.66 -3.71 18.31
CA ARG A 131 3.59 -4.48 19.15
C ARG A 131 3.99 -3.75 20.44
N ASP A 132 3.80 -2.44 20.49
CA ASP A 132 4.00 -1.66 21.70
C ASP A 132 2.74 -1.72 22.57
N PRO A 133 2.82 -2.28 23.78
CA PRO A 133 1.66 -2.40 24.69
C PRO A 133 0.99 -1.07 25.02
N ALA A 134 1.69 0.06 24.87
CA ALA A 134 1.13 1.39 25.11
C ALA A 134 -0.02 1.73 24.17
N PHE A 135 -0.05 1.18 22.96
CA PHE A 135 -1.10 1.45 21.97
C PHE A 135 -2.24 0.42 21.97
N GLU A 136 -2.04 -0.76 22.57
CA GLU A 136 -3.01 -1.86 22.53
C GLU A 136 -4.42 -1.45 22.96
N PRO A 137 -4.64 -0.77 24.11
CA PRO A 137 -6.00 -0.44 24.55
C PRO A 137 -6.73 0.48 23.57
N VAL A 138 -6.01 1.44 22.96
CA VAL A 138 -6.59 2.39 22.01
C VAL A 138 -6.90 1.71 20.68
N ILE A 139 -6.02 0.84 20.18
CA ILE A 139 -6.21 0.08 18.95
C ILE A 139 -7.40 -0.86 19.10
N SER A 140 -7.45 -1.65 20.19
CA SER A 140 -8.57 -2.56 20.46
C SER A 140 -9.90 -1.81 20.57
N TYR A 141 -9.91 -0.68 21.28
CA TYR A 141 -11.10 0.16 21.39
C TYR A 141 -11.53 0.73 20.04
N ALA A 142 -10.59 1.30 19.27
CA ALA A 142 -10.88 1.93 17.98
C ALA A 142 -11.48 0.93 16.98
N ILE A 143 -10.93 -0.29 16.92
CA ILE A 143 -11.46 -1.36 16.07
C ILE A 143 -12.86 -1.76 16.52
N ASN A 144 -13.06 -2.05 17.82
CA ASN A 144 -14.35 -2.52 18.35
C ASN A 144 -15.45 -1.44 18.28
N ALA A 145 -15.08 -0.17 18.36
CA ALA A 145 -16.01 0.95 18.31
C ALA A 145 -16.37 1.40 16.87
N SER A 146 -15.67 0.93 15.84
CA SER A 146 -15.99 1.24 14.44
C SER A 146 -17.29 0.56 14.00
N ASP A 147 -18.09 1.17 13.13
CA ASP A 147 -19.37 0.61 12.64
C ASP A 147 -19.14 -0.51 11.62
N ALA A 148 -18.09 -0.42 10.80
CA ALA A 148 -17.57 -1.50 9.98
C ALA A 148 -16.04 -1.48 9.96
N VAL A 149 -15.43 -2.67 9.86
CA VAL A 149 -13.95 -2.78 9.82
C VAL A 149 -13.53 -3.64 8.65
N THR A 150 -12.54 -3.18 7.89
CA THR A 150 -11.92 -3.96 6.82
C THR A 150 -10.44 -4.15 7.05
N ALA A 151 -9.88 -5.25 6.56
CA ALA A 151 -8.44 -5.52 6.51
C ALA A 151 -8.02 -5.86 5.09
N VAL A 152 -6.81 -5.47 4.70
CA VAL A 152 -6.32 -5.62 3.32
C VAL A 152 -5.95 -7.07 2.95
N SER A 153 -5.92 -7.99 3.92
CA SER A 153 -5.65 -9.41 3.71
C SER A 153 -6.19 -10.26 4.84
N GLN A 154 -6.35 -11.56 4.57
CA GLN A 154 -6.71 -12.55 5.58
C GLN A 154 -5.60 -12.71 6.63
N SER A 155 -4.34 -12.59 6.20
CA SER A 155 -3.19 -12.59 7.11
C SER A 155 -3.29 -11.45 8.12
N LEU A 156 -3.53 -10.21 7.67
CA LEU A 156 -3.66 -9.06 8.56
C LEU A 156 -4.87 -9.19 9.49
N ARG A 157 -6.00 -9.67 8.97
CA ARG A 157 -7.19 -9.97 9.79
C ARG A 157 -6.85 -10.96 10.90
N SER A 158 -6.17 -12.05 10.57
CA SER A 158 -5.77 -13.07 11.53
C SER A 158 -4.81 -12.52 12.59
N ASP A 159 -3.83 -11.71 12.18
CA ASP A 159 -2.89 -11.07 13.09
C ASP A 159 -3.58 -10.06 14.02
N THR A 160 -4.58 -9.34 13.51
CA THR A 160 -5.40 -8.44 14.34
C THR A 160 -6.10 -9.18 15.47
N PHE A 161 -6.75 -10.30 15.17
CA PHE A 161 -7.41 -11.11 16.20
C PHE A 161 -6.44 -11.79 17.19
N LYS A 162 -5.21 -12.09 16.76
CA LYS A 162 -4.18 -12.67 17.64
C LYS A 162 -3.58 -11.65 18.61
N LEU A 163 -3.42 -10.40 18.15
CA LEU A 163 -2.69 -9.37 18.88
C LEU A 163 -3.59 -8.52 19.78
N PHE A 164 -4.88 -8.42 19.48
CA PHE A 164 -5.81 -7.50 20.13
C PHE A 164 -7.09 -8.18 20.59
N GLY A 165 -7.70 -7.65 21.65
CA GLY A 165 -9.02 -8.05 22.14
C GLY A 165 -10.17 -7.58 21.24
N VAL A 166 -10.16 -7.99 19.98
CA VAL A 166 -11.15 -7.60 18.99
C VAL A 166 -12.29 -8.62 18.98
N ASN A 167 -13.53 -8.12 19.14
CA ASN A 167 -14.74 -8.91 19.06
C ASN A 167 -15.65 -8.50 17.87
N ARG A 168 -15.23 -7.50 17.11
CA ARG A 168 -15.90 -7.04 15.90
C ARG A 168 -15.52 -7.88 14.70
N GLU A 169 -16.48 -8.14 13.81
CA GLU A 169 -16.14 -8.73 12.51
C GLU A 169 -15.22 -7.81 11.71
N ILE A 170 -14.23 -8.40 11.07
CA ILE A 170 -13.31 -7.71 10.16
C ILE A 170 -13.49 -8.33 8.77
N ARG A 171 -14.02 -7.57 7.83
CA ARG A 171 -14.16 -7.98 6.43
C ARG A 171 -12.82 -7.89 5.72
N VAL A 172 -12.46 -8.90 4.96
CA VAL A 172 -11.25 -8.80 4.10
C VAL A 172 -11.62 -8.12 2.79
N VAL A 173 -11.03 -6.96 2.55
CA VAL A 173 -11.15 -6.21 1.29
C VAL A 173 -9.73 -5.95 0.80
N PRO A 174 -9.27 -6.64 -0.25
CA PRO A 174 -7.89 -6.52 -0.72
C PRO A 174 -7.61 -5.12 -1.26
N ASN A 175 -6.34 -4.72 -1.23
CA ASN A 175 -5.91 -3.57 -2.02
C ASN A 175 -6.09 -3.85 -3.52
N PHE A 176 -6.09 -2.80 -4.31
CA PHE A 176 -6.41 -2.84 -5.72
C PHE A 176 -5.49 -1.94 -6.52
N PHE A 177 -5.56 -2.07 -7.85
CA PHE A 177 -4.94 -1.14 -8.78
C PHE A 177 -5.98 -0.57 -9.75
N HIS A 178 -5.67 0.58 -10.34
CA HIS A 178 -6.47 1.20 -11.38
C HIS A 178 -5.89 0.83 -12.75
N PRO A 179 -6.65 0.18 -13.66
CA PRO A 179 -6.14 -0.26 -14.96
C PRO A 179 -5.56 0.88 -15.80
N ASP A 180 -6.14 2.07 -15.74
CA ASP A 180 -5.67 3.23 -16.49
C ASP A 180 -4.23 3.64 -16.14
N HIS A 181 -3.79 3.35 -14.91
CA HIS A 181 -2.41 3.64 -14.49
C HIS A 181 -1.39 2.71 -15.15
N MET A 182 -1.84 1.54 -15.60
CA MET A 182 -1.00 0.55 -16.31
C MET A 182 -1.01 0.77 -17.82
N ALA A 183 -1.85 1.68 -18.34
CA ALA A 183 -1.94 1.97 -19.76
C ALA A 183 -0.66 2.60 -20.33
N GLY A 184 -0.49 2.46 -21.65
CA GLY A 184 0.66 2.98 -22.39
C GLY A 184 1.79 1.96 -22.55
N GLU A 185 2.61 2.19 -23.58
CA GLU A 185 3.75 1.35 -23.93
C GLU A 185 4.94 1.62 -23.00
N PRO A 186 5.85 0.64 -22.84
CA PRO A 186 7.12 0.85 -22.15
C PRO A 186 7.96 1.93 -22.81
N ASP A 187 8.61 2.78 -22.02
CA ASP A 187 9.57 3.76 -22.51
C ASP A 187 10.86 3.07 -22.98
N VAL A 188 11.01 2.99 -24.29
CA VAL A 188 12.14 2.30 -24.93
C VAL A 188 13.47 3.00 -24.67
N GLU A 189 13.47 4.35 -24.62
CA GLU A 189 14.68 5.13 -24.36
C GLU A 189 15.12 4.95 -22.90
N PHE A 190 14.16 4.99 -21.98
CA PHE A 190 14.44 4.72 -20.57
C PHE A 190 14.96 3.30 -20.37
N ARG A 191 14.35 2.27 -21.02
CA ARG A 191 14.88 0.92 -20.96
C ARG A 191 16.30 0.82 -21.50
N ALA A 192 16.57 1.44 -22.65
CA ALA A 192 17.91 1.44 -23.26
C ALA A 192 18.95 2.15 -22.40
N SER A 193 18.56 3.20 -21.65
CA SER A 193 19.46 3.88 -20.72
C SER A 193 19.88 3.02 -19.53
N ILE A 194 19.02 2.05 -19.11
CA ILE A 194 19.30 1.13 -18.01
C ILE A 194 20.04 -0.12 -18.52
N ALA A 195 19.56 -0.70 -19.62
CA ALA A 195 20.03 -1.97 -20.18
C ALA A 195 20.40 -1.82 -21.66
N PRO A 196 21.54 -1.14 -21.98
CA PRO A 196 21.90 -0.77 -23.35
C PRO A 196 22.20 -1.96 -24.26
N HIS A 197 22.48 -3.14 -23.70
CA HIS A 197 22.74 -4.37 -24.46
C HIS A 197 21.57 -5.35 -24.40
N GLY A 198 20.39 -4.91 -23.94
CA GLY A 198 19.19 -5.76 -23.82
C GLY A 198 19.22 -6.71 -22.62
N GLU A 199 20.03 -6.39 -21.61
CA GLU A 199 20.08 -7.16 -20.36
C GLU A 199 18.71 -7.21 -19.68
N PRO A 200 18.34 -8.28 -18.99
CA PRO A 200 17.14 -8.29 -18.17
C PRO A 200 17.28 -7.32 -16.99
N ILE A 201 16.19 -6.62 -16.72
CA ILE A 201 16.07 -5.65 -15.63
C ILE A 201 15.28 -6.28 -14.49
N LEU A 202 15.94 -6.48 -13.35
CA LEU A 202 15.33 -6.85 -12.09
C LEU A 202 15.00 -5.56 -11.34
N THR A 203 13.82 -5.47 -10.74
CA THR A 203 13.38 -4.23 -10.08
C THR A 203 12.90 -4.50 -8.67
N HIS A 204 13.26 -3.63 -7.73
CA HIS A 204 12.74 -3.57 -6.38
C HIS A 204 12.17 -2.17 -6.10
N ILE A 205 10.95 -2.10 -5.59
CA ILE A 205 10.29 -0.84 -5.24
C ILE A 205 9.84 -0.90 -3.78
N SER A 206 10.38 -0.02 -2.94
CA SER A 206 9.96 0.10 -1.54
C SER A 206 10.43 1.41 -0.89
N ASN A 207 10.09 1.61 0.38
CA ASN A 207 10.59 2.71 1.21
C ASN A 207 11.90 2.37 1.96
N PHE A 208 12.63 1.36 1.52
CA PHE A 208 13.93 0.88 2.03
C PHE A 208 14.04 0.86 3.56
N ARG A 209 12.96 0.44 4.24
CA ARG A 209 12.99 0.13 5.68
C ARG A 209 13.56 -1.27 5.91
N PRO A 210 14.09 -1.59 7.10
CA PRO A 210 14.67 -2.90 7.40
C PRO A 210 13.75 -4.08 7.03
N VAL A 211 12.46 -3.97 7.30
CA VAL A 211 11.44 -4.98 6.97
C VAL A 211 11.34 -5.29 5.48
N LYS A 212 11.80 -4.39 4.59
CA LYS A 212 11.79 -4.58 3.12
C LYS A 212 13.02 -5.33 2.61
N ARG A 213 14.06 -5.50 3.45
CA ARG A 213 15.26 -6.30 3.17
C ARG A 213 15.89 -5.99 1.82
N VAL A 214 16.00 -4.70 1.48
CA VAL A 214 16.56 -4.27 0.17
C VAL A 214 17.97 -4.82 -0.07
N CYS A 215 18.75 -5.04 0.99
CA CYS A 215 20.06 -5.69 0.90
C CYS A 215 19.96 -7.13 0.36
N ASP A 216 18.87 -7.85 0.64
CA ASP A 216 18.68 -9.18 0.07
C ASP A 216 18.32 -9.11 -1.42
N ALA A 217 17.60 -8.08 -1.88
CA ALA A 217 17.43 -7.86 -3.32
C ALA A 217 18.78 -7.70 -4.02
N VAL A 218 19.72 -6.95 -3.42
CA VAL A 218 21.10 -6.79 -3.94
C VAL A 218 21.86 -8.12 -3.92
N ARG A 219 21.74 -8.93 -2.86
CA ARG A 219 22.38 -10.27 -2.78
C ARG A 219 21.84 -11.21 -3.85
N VAL A 220 20.51 -11.30 -3.98
CA VAL A 220 19.85 -12.10 -5.04
C VAL A 220 20.33 -11.66 -6.41
N PHE A 221 20.38 -10.36 -6.67
CA PHE A 221 20.89 -9.81 -7.91
C PHE A 221 22.35 -10.19 -8.16
N ALA A 222 23.21 -10.12 -7.17
CA ALA A 222 24.62 -10.50 -7.31
C ALA A 222 24.77 -11.98 -7.70
N GLU A 223 23.98 -12.88 -7.15
CA GLU A 223 23.97 -14.29 -7.56
C GLU A 223 23.49 -14.47 -9.02
N VAL A 224 22.44 -13.77 -9.43
CA VAL A 224 21.99 -13.76 -10.84
C VAL A 224 23.08 -13.24 -11.76
N ARG A 225 23.75 -12.15 -11.37
CA ARG A 225 24.79 -11.47 -12.16
C ARG A 225 26.04 -12.32 -12.37
N ARG A 226 26.33 -13.26 -11.45
CA ARG A 226 27.42 -14.24 -11.63
C ARG A 226 27.15 -15.20 -12.77
N VAL A 227 25.87 -15.48 -13.07
CA VAL A 227 25.47 -16.47 -14.09
C VAL A 227 25.21 -15.83 -15.45
N ARG A 228 24.65 -14.61 -15.45
CA ARG A 228 24.28 -13.90 -16.69
C ARG A 228 24.34 -12.39 -16.52
N PRO A 229 24.55 -11.61 -17.62
CA PRO A 229 24.35 -10.17 -17.59
C PRO A 229 22.94 -9.82 -17.16
N ALA A 230 22.80 -8.83 -16.28
CA ALA A 230 21.53 -8.31 -15.77
C ALA A 230 21.73 -6.93 -15.17
N LYS A 231 20.65 -6.15 -14.98
CA LYS A 231 20.63 -4.88 -14.26
C LYS A 231 19.67 -4.94 -13.09
N LEU A 232 19.99 -4.26 -12.01
CA LEU A 232 19.11 -4.07 -10.86
C LEU A 232 18.66 -2.61 -10.77
N LEU A 233 17.35 -2.40 -10.80
CA LEU A 233 16.73 -1.10 -10.63
C LEU A 233 16.12 -1.00 -9.22
N LEU A 234 16.67 -0.11 -8.39
CA LEU A 234 16.18 0.18 -7.05
C LEU A 234 15.37 1.48 -7.08
N VAL A 235 14.09 1.37 -6.82
CA VAL A 235 13.14 2.50 -6.83
C VAL A 235 12.63 2.76 -5.43
N GLY A 236 12.84 3.96 -4.94
CA GLY A 236 12.50 4.37 -3.59
C GLY A 236 13.68 4.89 -2.82
N ASP A 237 13.45 5.14 -1.54
CA ASP A 237 14.47 5.69 -0.65
C ASP A 237 14.14 5.35 0.80
N GLY A 238 15.15 5.36 1.67
CA GLY A 238 14.95 5.09 3.09
C GLY A 238 16.24 4.75 3.82
N PRO A 239 16.15 4.38 5.10
CA PRO A 239 17.34 4.20 5.96
C PRO A 239 18.31 3.11 5.48
N GLU A 240 17.82 2.08 4.77
CA GLU A 240 18.66 0.98 4.26
C GLU A 240 19.34 1.28 2.93
N ARG A 241 19.10 2.43 2.29
CA ARG A 241 19.74 2.76 1.00
C ARG A 241 21.26 2.79 1.05
N PRO A 242 21.91 3.46 2.03
CA PRO A 242 23.36 3.47 2.10
C PRO A 242 23.97 2.08 2.28
N ALA A 243 23.30 1.22 3.06
CA ALA A 243 23.71 -0.17 3.26
C ALA A 243 23.62 -0.99 1.97
N ALA A 244 22.54 -0.82 1.20
CA ALA A 244 22.35 -1.50 -0.09
C ALA A 244 23.40 -1.08 -1.13
N GLU A 245 23.69 0.23 -1.25
CA GLU A 245 24.72 0.77 -2.14
C GLU A 245 26.13 0.31 -1.73
N HIS A 246 26.44 0.27 -0.43
CA HIS A 246 27.71 -0.24 0.08
C HIS A 246 27.85 -1.75 -0.24
N LEU A 247 26.79 -2.52 -0.03
CA LEU A 247 26.76 -3.95 -0.32
C LEU A 247 26.99 -4.23 -1.82
N ALA A 248 26.36 -3.44 -2.72
CA ALA A 248 26.58 -3.56 -4.16
C ALA A 248 28.06 -3.36 -4.54
N ARG A 249 28.74 -2.38 -3.93
CA ARG A 249 30.19 -2.17 -4.11
C ARG A 249 31.01 -3.36 -3.59
N THR A 250 30.68 -3.86 -2.39
CA THR A 250 31.38 -5.00 -1.77
C THR A 250 31.26 -6.26 -2.59
N LEU A 251 30.10 -6.47 -3.23
CA LEU A 251 29.84 -7.63 -4.09
C LEU A 251 30.33 -7.43 -5.53
N GLY A 252 30.90 -6.28 -5.87
CA GLY A 252 31.44 -5.96 -7.20
C GLY A 252 30.38 -5.82 -8.29
N VAL A 253 29.14 -5.43 -7.93
CA VAL A 253 28.02 -5.28 -8.88
C VAL A 253 27.48 -3.86 -8.98
N SER A 254 28.17 -2.87 -8.40
CA SER A 254 27.70 -1.48 -8.34
C SER A 254 27.40 -0.85 -9.69
N GLU A 255 28.15 -1.20 -10.74
CA GLU A 255 27.97 -0.69 -12.11
C GLU A 255 26.67 -1.19 -12.78
N ASP A 256 26.09 -2.26 -12.23
CA ASP A 256 24.86 -2.87 -12.73
C ASP A 256 23.65 -2.58 -11.81
N VAL A 257 23.83 -1.75 -10.76
CA VAL A 257 22.77 -1.34 -9.80
C VAL A 257 22.46 0.13 -9.98
N ILE A 258 21.24 0.44 -10.38
CA ILE A 258 20.76 1.79 -10.61
C ILE A 258 19.76 2.18 -9.52
N CYS A 259 20.04 3.24 -8.76
CA CYS A 259 19.18 3.78 -7.71
C CYS A 259 18.45 5.03 -8.21
N LEU A 260 17.16 4.93 -8.51
CA LEU A 260 16.35 6.08 -8.98
C LEU A 260 15.91 7.03 -7.87
N GLY A 261 15.99 6.61 -6.60
CA GLY A 261 15.40 7.37 -5.51
C GLY A 261 13.86 7.36 -5.54
N LYS A 262 13.23 8.33 -4.88
CA LYS A 262 11.77 8.47 -4.85
C LYS A 262 11.25 8.97 -6.19
N VAL A 263 10.35 8.22 -6.81
CA VAL A 263 9.68 8.59 -8.06
C VAL A 263 8.18 8.80 -7.82
N LYS A 264 7.58 9.73 -8.53
CA LYS A 264 6.13 10.01 -8.44
C LYS A 264 5.28 8.88 -9.03
N ASN A 265 5.74 8.31 -10.14
CA ASN A 265 5.06 7.22 -10.85
C ASN A 265 6.00 6.01 -11.01
N PRO A 266 5.95 5.03 -10.09
CA PRO A 266 6.80 3.85 -10.18
C PRO A 266 6.39 2.88 -11.30
N VAL A 267 5.23 3.05 -11.90
CA VAL A 267 4.72 2.17 -12.97
C VAL A 267 5.62 2.23 -14.20
N GLU A 268 6.21 3.37 -14.52
CA GLU A 268 7.14 3.50 -15.65
C GLU A 268 8.40 2.61 -15.47
N ALA A 269 8.89 2.51 -14.24
CA ALA A 269 9.98 1.60 -13.93
C ALA A 269 9.54 0.12 -14.06
N LEU A 270 8.30 -0.19 -13.65
CA LEU A 270 7.76 -1.55 -13.80
C LEU A 270 7.58 -1.94 -15.26
N LYS A 271 7.09 -1.06 -16.12
CA LYS A 271 6.88 -1.34 -17.55
C LYS A 271 8.16 -1.74 -18.29
N VAL A 272 9.32 -1.24 -17.87
CA VAL A 272 10.62 -1.59 -18.47
C VAL A 272 11.28 -2.79 -17.81
N SER A 273 10.69 -3.35 -16.76
CA SER A 273 11.24 -4.44 -15.96
C SER A 273 10.93 -5.82 -16.54
N ASP A 274 11.79 -6.78 -16.25
CA ASP A 274 11.60 -8.20 -16.61
C ASP A 274 11.22 -9.05 -15.41
N LEU A 275 11.66 -8.68 -14.20
CA LEU A 275 11.38 -9.38 -12.96
C LEU A 275 11.26 -8.38 -11.80
N PHE A 276 10.25 -8.55 -10.94
CA PHE A 276 10.11 -7.77 -9.72
C PHE A 276 10.54 -8.62 -8.51
N ILE A 277 11.40 -8.05 -7.63
CA ILE A 277 11.93 -8.73 -6.45
C ILE A 277 11.40 -8.04 -5.19
N LEU A 278 10.76 -8.81 -4.30
CA LEU A 278 10.24 -8.32 -3.02
C LEU A 278 10.61 -9.27 -1.87
N PRO A 279 11.83 -9.17 -1.30
CA PRO A 279 12.33 -10.08 -0.27
C PRO A 279 11.87 -9.70 1.14
N SER A 280 10.76 -9.02 1.28
CA SER A 280 10.27 -8.46 2.55
C SER A 280 10.12 -9.52 3.64
N GLU A 281 10.45 -9.14 4.87
CA GLU A 281 10.24 -9.97 6.06
C GLU A 281 8.76 -10.04 6.45
N SER A 282 8.02 -8.96 6.20
CA SER A 282 6.58 -8.87 6.47
C SER A 282 5.92 -7.92 5.48
N GLU A 283 4.77 -8.32 4.96
CA GLU A 283 3.91 -7.54 4.09
C GLU A 283 2.45 -7.76 4.47
N SER A 284 1.72 -6.68 4.69
CA SER A 284 0.28 -6.81 4.97
C SER A 284 -0.51 -7.21 3.73
N PHE A 285 -0.03 -6.83 2.53
CA PHE A 285 -0.66 -7.18 1.25
C PHE A 285 0.38 -7.33 0.13
N GLY A 286 1.25 -6.32 -0.09
CA GLY A 286 2.20 -6.31 -1.18
C GLY A 286 1.71 -5.51 -2.40
N LEU A 287 1.27 -4.26 -2.20
CA LEU A 287 0.77 -3.40 -3.29
C LEU A 287 1.77 -3.25 -4.44
N ALA A 288 3.07 -3.13 -4.15
CA ALA A 288 4.10 -3.04 -5.19
C ALA A 288 4.21 -4.33 -6.03
N ALA A 289 3.99 -5.50 -5.42
CA ALA A 289 3.91 -6.77 -6.12
C ALA A 289 2.67 -6.82 -7.03
N LEU A 290 1.51 -6.35 -6.55
CA LEU A 290 0.31 -6.24 -7.36
C LEU A 290 0.50 -5.29 -8.56
N GLU A 291 1.09 -4.11 -8.34
CA GLU A 291 1.40 -3.15 -9.42
C GLU A 291 2.36 -3.76 -10.45
N ALA A 292 3.38 -4.51 -10.01
CA ALA A 292 4.27 -5.24 -10.91
C ALA A 292 3.53 -6.29 -11.75
N MET A 293 2.68 -7.09 -11.13
CA MET A 293 1.87 -8.09 -11.83
C MET A 293 0.92 -7.44 -12.85
N ALA A 294 0.29 -6.33 -12.48
CA ALA A 294 -0.59 -5.56 -13.36
C ALA A 294 0.16 -4.97 -14.57
N ALA A 295 1.42 -4.56 -14.39
CA ALA A 295 2.31 -4.18 -15.49
C ALA A 295 2.81 -5.40 -16.33
N GLY A 296 2.46 -6.61 -15.94
CA GLY A 296 2.89 -7.85 -16.60
C GLY A 296 4.32 -8.26 -16.26
N VAL A 297 4.80 -7.87 -15.08
CA VAL A 297 6.11 -8.24 -14.57
C VAL A 297 5.94 -9.40 -13.57
N PRO A 298 6.53 -10.58 -13.82
CA PRO A 298 6.52 -11.67 -12.86
C PRO A 298 7.15 -11.26 -11.53
N VAL A 299 6.60 -11.78 -10.45
CA VAL A 299 7.05 -11.43 -9.10
C VAL A 299 7.81 -12.58 -8.45
N LEU A 300 8.96 -12.26 -7.91
CA LEU A 300 9.73 -13.08 -7.00
C LEU A 300 9.66 -12.44 -5.60
N ALA A 301 9.00 -13.10 -4.66
CA ALA A 301 8.78 -12.56 -3.34
C ALA A 301 9.01 -13.61 -2.24
N THR A 302 8.91 -13.18 -0.99
CA THR A 302 8.92 -14.06 0.17
C THR A 302 7.52 -14.57 0.49
N HIS A 303 7.45 -15.73 1.14
CA HIS A 303 6.23 -16.33 1.68
C HIS A 303 5.86 -15.65 3.02
N ALA A 304 5.57 -14.32 2.99
CA ALA A 304 5.39 -13.50 4.18
C ALA A 304 4.05 -12.73 4.15
N GLY A 305 3.32 -12.78 5.26
CA GLY A 305 2.09 -12.04 5.46
C GLY A 305 1.04 -12.26 4.37
N GLY A 306 0.56 -11.17 3.77
CA GLY A 306 -0.44 -11.19 2.71
C GLY A 306 0.09 -11.53 1.30
N LEU A 307 1.41 -11.67 1.09
CA LEU A 307 1.98 -11.95 -0.24
C LEU A 307 1.43 -13.23 -0.89
N PRO A 308 1.22 -14.35 -0.17
CA PRO A 308 0.62 -15.56 -0.74
C PRO A 308 -0.84 -15.39 -1.18
N GLU A 309 -1.53 -14.37 -0.67
CA GLU A 309 -2.90 -14.04 -1.09
C GLU A 309 -2.94 -13.29 -2.42
N VAL A 310 -1.85 -12.58 -2.76
CA VAL A 310 -1.69 -11.84 -4.02
C VAL A 310 -1.04 -12.73 -5.07
N ILE A 311 0.06 -13.40 -4.72
CA ILE A 311 0.90 -14.18 -5.64
C ILE A 311 0.55 -15.66 -5.52
N ARG A 312 0.11 -16.28 -6.62
CA ARG A 312 -0.04 -17.75 -6.70
C ARG A 312 1.31 -18.36 -7.08
N HIS A 313 1.96 -19.01 -6.09
CA HIS A 313 3.25 -19.65 -6.31
C HIS A 313 3.22 -20.62 -7.49
N GLY A 314 4.21 -20.54 -8.38
CA GLY A 314 4.32 -21.38 -9.57
C GLY A 314 3.39 -20.98 -10.73
N VAL A 315 2.52 -19.99 -10.53
CA VAL A 315 1.57 -19.49 -11.54
C VAL A 315 1.85 -18.02 -11.86
N SER A 316 1.57 -17.10 -10.96
CA SER A 316 1.74 -15.65 -11.21
C SER A 316 3.05 -15.08 -10.67
N GLY A 317 3.84 -15.90 -10.00
CA GLY A 317 5.14 -15.56 -9.43
C GLY A 317 5.73 -16.74 -8.68
N LEU A 318 6.89 -16.53 -8.07
CA LEU A 318 7.53 -17.53 -7.20
C LEU A 318 7.72 -16.95 -5.79
N LEU A 319 7.46 -17.77 -4.79
CA LEU A 319 7.65 -17.45 -3.38
C LEU A 319 8.79 -18.28 -2.80
N SER A 320 9.60 -17.67 -1.94
CA SER A 320 10.71 -18.30 -1.19
C SER A 320 10.57 -17.98 0.30
N GLU A 321 11.29 -18.68 1.16
CA GLU A 321 11.34 -18.33 2.56
C GLU A 321 12.08 -16.99 2.78
N VAL A 322 11.76 -16.30 3.87
CA VAL A 322 12.43 -15.04 4.24
C VAL A 322 13.91 -15.30 4.49
N GLY A 323 14.78 -14.56 3.79
CA GLY A 323 16.23 -14.69 3.90
C GLY A 323 16.86 -15.79 3.04
N ASP A 324 16.07 -16.57 2.31
CA ASP A 324 16.58 -17.58 1.37
C ASP A 324 17.06 -16.90 0.06
N VAL A 325 18.20 -16.25 0.15
CA VAL A 325 18.83 -15.56 -0.99
C VAL A 325 19.17 -16.54 -2.12
N ALA A 326 19.69 -17.72 -1.79
CA ALA A 326 20.08 -18.71 -2.78
C ALA A 326 18.88 -19.28 -3.55
N GLY A 327 17.80 -19.63 -2.84
CA GLY A 327 16.57 -20.09 -3.44
C GLY A 327 15.91 -19.00 -4.29
N MET A 328 15.91 -17.75 -3.81
CA MET A 328 15.43 -16.62 -4.60
C MET A 328 16.25 -16.41 -5.88
N ALA A 329 17.57 -16.52 -5.83
CA ALA A 329 18.42 -16.40 -7.01
C ALA A 329 18.15 -17.50 -8.04
N ALA A 330 17.99 -18.74 -7.59
CA ALA A 330 17.59 -19.86 -8.46
C ALA A 330 16.22 -19.62 -9.11
N HIS A 331 15.25 -19.12 -8.34
CA HIS A 331 13.94 -18.74 -8.85
C HIS A 331 14.03 -17.59 -9.86
N ALA A 332 14.86 -16.56 -9.60
CA ALA A 332 15.08 -15.45 -10.53
C ALA A 332 15.63 -15.95 -11.87
N LEU A 333 16.67 -16.78 -11.85
CA LEU A 333 17.25 -17.38 -13.07
C LEU A 333 16.20 -18.19 -13.85
N ARG A 334 15.37 -18.98 -13.16
CA ARG A 334 14.27 -19.74 -13.78
C ARG A 334 13.23 -18.83 -14.43
N LEU A 335 12.81 -17.75 -13.76
CA LEU A 335 11.83 -16.80 -14.29
C LEU A 335 12.37 -16.01 -15.49
N LEU A 336 13.69 -15.78 -15.55
CA LEU A 336 14.35 -15.07 -16.65
C LEU A 336 14.58 -15.94 -17.89
N GLU A 337 14.27 -17.23 -17.84
CA GLU A 337 14.27 -18.08 -19.04
C GLU A 337 13.17 -17.63 -20.01
N PRO A 338 13.43 -17.41 -21.32
CA PRO A 338 12.51 -16.75 -22.23
C PRO A 338 11.09 -17.35 -22.25
N LYS A 339 10.99 -18.69 -22.25
CA LYS A 339 9.69 -19.39 -22.24
C LYS A 339 8.95 -19.20 -20.91
N GLN A 340 9.67 -19.23 -19.80
CA GLN A 340 9.08 -19.03 -18.47
C GLN A 340 8.66 -17.57 -18.32
N LEU A 341 9.53 -16.63 -18.67
CA LEU A 341 9.24 -15.21 -18.61
C LEU A 341 7.96 -14.87 -19.37
N ALA A 342 7.83 -15.31 -20.61
CA ALA A 342 6.63 -15.08 -21.43
C ALA A 342 5.36 -15.65 -20.78
N LYS A 343 5.45 -16.89 -20.25
CA LYS A 343 4.34 -17.53 -19.56
C LYS A 343 3.92 -16.76 -18.29
N PHE A 344 4.89 -16.46 -17.42
CA PHE A 344 4.59 -15.78 -16.15
C PHE A 344 4.11 -14.35 -16.33
N ARG A 345 4.53 -13.65 -17.39
CA ARG A 345 4.01 -12.31 -17.72
C ARG A 345 2.51 -12.31 -17.97
N VAL A 346 2.01 -13.29 -18.74
CA VAL A 346 0.57 -13.45 -18.99
C VAL A 346 -0.16 -13.79 -17.70
N GLN A 347 0.30 -14.79 -16.98
CA GLN A 347 -0.33 -15.27 -15.76
C GLN A 347 -0.30 -14.24 -14.61
N ALA A 348 0.73 -13.40 -14.54
CA ALA A 348 0.80 -12.29 -13.60
C ALA A 348 -0.32 -11.26 -13.86
N ARG A 349 -0.52 -10.85 -15.13
CA ARG A 349 -1.61 -9.94 -15.52
C ARG A 349 -2.98 -10.54 -15.22
N GLU A 350 -3.21 -11.80 -15.62
CA GLU A 350 -4.48 -12.50 -15.35
C GLU A 350 -4.78 -12.55 -13.84
N ARG A 351 -3.76 -12.79 -13.00
CA ARG A 351 -3.94 -12.78 -11.56
C ARG A 351 -4.18 -11.37 -11.01
N ALA A 352 -3.49 -10.35 -11.52
CA ALA A 352 -3.70 -8.97 -11.10
C ALA A 352 -5.14 -8.51 -11.37
N ASP A 353 -5.78 -8.97 -12.43
CA ASP A 353 -7.16 -8.61 -12.78
C ASP A 353 -8.19 -8.96 -11.68
N ASP A 354 -7.88 -9.92 -10.80
CA ASP A 354 -8.72 -10.21 -9.63
C ASP A 354 -8.79 -9.01 -8.66
N PHE A 355 -7.81 -8.11 -8.71
CA PHE A 355 -7.64 -6.96 -7.81
C PHE A 355 -7.86 -5.60 -8.52
N ARG A 356 -8.58 -5.58 -9.63
CA ARG A 356 -8.96 -4.31 -10.27
C ARG A 356 -9.94 -3.55 -9.38
N ILE A 357 -9.84 -2.22 -9.38
CA ILE A 357 -10.72 -1.37 -8.57
C ILE A 357 -12.21 -1.62 -8.84
N ASP A 358 -12.61 -1.87 -10.08
CA ASP A 358 -14.00 -2.16 -10.46
C ASP A 358 -14.53 -3.48 -9.85
N ARG A 359 -13.65 -4.43 -9.53
CA ARG A 359 -13.99 -5.68 -8.84
C ARG A 359 -13.97 -5.54 -7.31
N VAL A 360 -13.13 -4.67 -6.77
CA VAL A 360 -12.96 -4.51 -5.32
C VAL A 360 -13.92 -3.46 -4.75
N LEU A 361 -14.27 -2.42 -5.50
CA LEU A 361 -15.13 -1.32 -5.07
C LEU A 361 -16.47 -1.79 -4.47
N PRO A 362 -17.19 -2.79 -5.02
CA PRO A 362 -18.42 -3.30 -4.41
C PRO A 362 -18.26 -3.72 -2.95
N SER A 363 -17.13 -4.35 -2.58
CA SER A 363 -16.89 -4.79 -1.20
C SER A 363 -16.73 -3.61 -0.23
N TYR A 364 -16.23 -2.47 -0.67
CA TYR A 364 -16.24 -1.24 0.13
C TYR A 364 -17.64 -0.65 0.26
N LEU A 365 -18.44 -0.68 -0.81
CA LEU A 365 -19.84 -0.24 -0.77
C LEU A 365 -20.68 -1.11 0.17
N ASP A 366 -20.44 -2.43 0.23
CA ASP A 366 -21.07 -3.33 1.19
C ASP A 366 -20.70 -2.96 2.64
N ALA A 367 -19.42 -2.65 2.91
CA ALA A 367 -18.99 -2.19 4.23
C ALA A 367 -19.63 -0.84 4.61
N TYR A 368 -19.86 0.05 3.65
CA TYR A 368 -20.59 1.30 3.89
C TYR A 368 -22.08 1.05 4.17
N ALA A 369 -22.73 0.14 3.44
CA ALA A 369 -24.11 -0.24 3.69
C ALA A 369 -24.29 -0.85 5.09
N GLU A 370 -23.35 -1.69 5.54
CA GLU A 370 -23.28 -2.23 6.89
C GLU A 370 -23.20 -1.10 7.94
N ALA A 371 -22.26 -0.15 7.77
CA ALA A 371 -22.08 0.96 8.71
C ALA A 371 -23.31 1.88 8.78
N LEU A 372 -24.01 2.07 7.67
CA LEU A 372 -25.22 2.87 7.58
C LEU A 372 -26.48 2.13 8.11
N GLY A 373 -26.44 0.79 8.23
CA GLY A 373 -27.58 -0.04 8.61
C GLY A 373 -28.63 -0.15 7.49
N THR A 374 -28.19 -0.19 6.24
CA THR A 374 -29.04 -0.23 5.03
C THR A 374 -28.95 -1.56 4.29
N HIS A 375 -28.90 -2.68 5.03
CA HIS A 375 -28.92 -4.03 4.45
C HIS A 375 -30.31 -4.46 4.01
#